data_8b53c4647b923e6dca532b19c4263478
#
_entry.id   8b53c4647b923e6dca532b19c4263478
#
_cell.length_a   1.000
_cell.length_b   1.000
_cell.length_c   1.000
_cell.angle_alpha   90.00
_cell.angle_beta   90.00
_cell.angle_gamma   90.00
#
_symmetry.space_group_name_H-M   'P 1'
#
loop_
_entity.id
_entity.type
_entity.pdbx_description
1 polymer ?
#
loop_
_entity_poly.entity_id
_entity_poly.type
_entity_poly.pdbx_seq_one_letter_code
_entity_poly.pdbx_strand_id
1 'polypeptide(L)'
;YFWQPSTDYVIQLTNDMYDDVDPCFTDDEDMIIFSSDRGAKGMDGAADLFLMRISTKEIWFLTNDEYSNTKPIYSTNKKRHIYYISDRSGTPNVWSLSLSNIIDKHAPNFAHHKQITALHTGVLDVVPFLQDSLLVTLFQKYSFQLHQLAASSLLSSVVDSNFVSKESAPWTVPAVATSPTVKITPYRLKYNLDFAQTAVAYDPIFGFLGGAQLSISDILGNKYYHILLANTSQTTGEFMDRFNVAVTMVNLTKRTNWALGVFHFANDYWDPYQMFYFERSIGLRAGMNHPFDLFKRLEFSGSLWYSRKDFYFGDRVSALLLSNYISLVHDNSLWTPIGPIDGWSLRLTIGPTFDFQRSKLHNYAGLLDFRYYYRINHTFSIAQRSMVWLNDGSDIRRFYIGGSWGLRGYGLNQIYGRKAMLLNQELRFPFAKSLMLNIGTENIGFAPIRGALFLDAGNAWDYSYPGLRGSFGFGLRGLFMGGIVLRIDIGKQTDFRSISEDWFTQFFFGWDF
;
A
#
# COMPACT_ATOMS: atom_id res chain seq x y z
N TYR A 1 22.68 -8.07 -11.06
CA TYR A 1 23.55 -8.80 -10.12
C TYR A 1 23.55 -10.30 -10.43
N PHE A 2 24.73 -10.94 -10.30
CA PHE A 2 24.88 -12.38 -10.39
C PHE A 2 25.15 -12.92 -8.98
N TRP A 3 24.36 -13.88 -8.53
CA TRP A 3 24.50 -14.53 -7.23
C TRP A 3 24.89 -15.99 -7.42
N GLN A 4 25.94 -16.42 -6.70
CA GLN A 4 26.42 -17.80 -6.73
C GLN A 4 26.04 -18.49 -5.40
N PRO A 5 25.04 -19.38 -5.39
CA PRO A 5 24.52 -19.99 -4.17
C PRO A 5 25.55 -20.77 -3.36
N SER A 6 26.54 -21.40 -4.02
CA SER A 6 27.56 -22.24 -3.37
C SER A 6 28.57 -21.45 -2.52
N THR A 7 28.77 -20.18 -2.84
CA THR A 7 29.74 -19.30 -2.17
C THR A 7 29.10 -18.10 -1.47
N ASP A 8 27.78 -17.92 -1.63
CA ASP A 8 27.01 -16.73 -1.24
C ASP A 8 27.60 -15.41 -1.77
N TYR A 9 28.30 -15.50 -2.90
CA TYR A 9 28.96 -14.36 -3.51
C TYR A 9 28.03 -13.67 -4.53
N VAL A 10 27.95 -12.32 -4.43
CA VAL A 10 27.14 -11.48 -5.31
C VAL A 10 28.07 -10.58 -6.12
N ILE A 11 27.96 -10.64 -7.45
CA ILE A 11 28.72 -9.79 -8.37
C ILE A 11 27.77 -8.81 -9.01
N GLN A 12 28.12 -7.53 -9.00
CA GLN A 12 27.45 -6.52 -9.81
C GLN A 12 27.98 -6.60 -11.26
N LEU A 13 27.09 -6.88 -12.21
CA LEU A 13 27.44 -7.01 -13.63
C LEU A 13 27.44 -5.66 -14.33
N THR A 14 26.41 -4.86 -14.14
CA THR A 14 26.24 -3.51 -14.72
C THR A 14 26.22 -2.47 -13.62
N ASN A 15 26.77 -1.27 -13.89
CA ASN A 15 26.79 -0.14 -12.98
C ASN A 15 26.70 1.17 -13.78
N ASP A 16 25.54 1.41 -14.36
CA ASP A 16 25.24 2.57 -15.18
C ASP A 16 23.84 3.10 -14.88
N MET A 17 23.31 4.01 -15.68
CA MET A 17 22.03 4.68 -15.47
C MET A 17 20.84 3.95 -16.14
N TYR A 18 21.09 2.85 -16.83
CA TYR A 18 20.08 2.13 -17.61
C TYR A 18 19.40 1.04 -16.78
N ASP A 19 18.14 0.79 -17.08
CA ASP A 19 17.38 -0.29 -16.50
C ASP A 19 17.67 -1.59 -17.25
N ASP A 20 18.28 -2.55 -16.57
CA ASP A 20 18.57 -3.89 -17.09
C ASP A 20 17.63 -4.89 -16.42
N VAL A 21 16.75 -5.49 -17.20
CA VAL A 21 15.67 -6.37 -16.70
C VAL A 21 15.60 -7.68 -17.49
N ASP A 22 14.84 -8.63 -16.97
CA ASP A 22 14.53 -9.92 -17.61
C ASP A 22 15.79 -10.71 -18.07
N PRO A 23 16.78 -10.96 -17.22
CA PRO A 23 17.99 -11.70 -17.61
C PRO A 23 17.68 -13.17 -17.85
N CYS A 24 18.29 -13.74 -18.90
CA CYS A 24 18.22 -15.15 -19.22
C CYS A 24 19.61 -15.68 -19.61
N PHE A 25 20.02 -16.83 -19.06
CA PHE A 25 21.25 -17.51 -19.49
C PHE A 25 21.09 -18.14 -20.88
N THR A 26 22.17 -18.19 -21.62
CA THR A 26 22.29 -19.01 -22.83
C THR A 26 22.77 -20.43 -22.45
N ASP A 27 23.08 -21.28 -23.46
CA ASP A 27 23.76 -22.55 -23.22
C ASP A 27 25.28 -22.39 -22.94
N ASP A 28 25.81 -21.20 -23.14
CA ASP A 28 27.12 -20.78 -22.65
C ASP A 28 26.93 -20.08 -21.30
N GLU A 29 27.40 -20.69 -20.23
CA GLU A 29 27.24 -20.18 -18.85
C GLU A 29 27.91 -18.81 -18.64
N ASP A 30 28.81 -18.39 -19.55
CA ASP A 30 29.44 -17.06 -19.54
C ASP A 30 28.62 -15.99 -20.30
N MET A 31 27.45 -16.35 -20.84
CA MET A 31 26.63 -15.46 -21.65
C MET A 31 25.22 -15.29 -21.06
N ILE A 32 24.78 -14.04 -20.94
CA ILE A 32 23.40 -13.68 -20.55
C ILE A 32 22.78 -12.79 -21.63
N ILE A 33 21.46 -12.93 -21.78
CA ILE A 33 20.61 -12.07 -22.59
C ILE A 33 19.71 -11.30 -21.64
N PHE A 34 19.47 -10.03 -21.88
CA PHE A 34 18.60 -9.20 -21.07
C PHE A 34 17.96 -8.09 -21.90
N SER A 35 16.91 -7.47 -21.35
CA SER A 35 16.29 -6.26 -21.90
C SER A 35 16.85 -5.03 -21.22
N SER A 36 17.04 -3.95 -21.99
CA SER A 36 17.51 -2.70 -21.44
C SER A 36 17.03 -1.49 -22.25
N ASP A 37 16.87 -0.37 -21.59
CA ASP A 37 16.54 0.93 -22.19
C ASP A 37 17.77 1.70 -22.69
N ARG A 38 18.94 1.05 -22.76
CA ARG A 38 20.19 1.65 -23.27
C ARG A 38 20.24 1.85 -24.77
N GLY A 39 19.20 1.44 -25.49
CA GLY A 39 19.04 1.68 -26.92
C GLY A 39 18.76 3.14 -27.28
N ALA A 40 18.80 3.45 -28.58
CA ALA A 40 18.60 4.81 -29.09
C ALA A 40 17.21 5.40 -28.72
N LYS A 41 16.22 4.55 -28.47
CA LYS A 41 14.85 4.90 -28.12
C LYS A 41 14.46 4.58 -26.66
N GLY A 42 15.43 4.26 -25.83
CA GLY A 42 15.20 3.94 -24.43
C GLY A 42 14.54 5.07 -23.66
N MET A 43 14.92 6.31 -23.91
CA MET A 43 14.28 7.48 -23.31
C MET A 43 12.81 7.68 -23.72
N ASP A 44 12.40 7.11 -24.84
CA ASP A 44 11.02 7.09 -25.33
C ASP A 44 10.24 5.87 -24.78
N GLY A 45 10.86 5.04 -23.91
CA GLY A 45 10.28 3.87 -23.29
C GLY A 45 10.38 2.58 -24.09
N ALA A 46 11.15 2.54 -25.17
CA ALA A 46 11.44 1.32 -25.92
C ALA A 46 12.65 0.59 -25.31
N ALA A 47 12.49 -0.70 -25.02
CA ALA A 47 13.58 -1.55 -24.56
C ALA A 47 14.14 -2.39 -25.72
N ASP A 48 15.45 -2.55 -25.76
CA ASP A 48 16.13 -3.43 -26.69
C ASP A 48 16.72 -4.66 -25.99
N LEU A 49 16.97 -5.72 -26.76
CA LEU A 49 17.64 -6.91 -26.27
C LEU A 49 19.15 -6.79 -26.42
N PHE A 50 19.84 -7.24 -25.40
CA PHE A 50 21.30 -7.25 -25.34
C PHE A 50 21.82 -8.62 -24.96
N LEU A 51 23.04 -8.91 -25.47
CA LEU A 51 23.84 -10.05 -25.06
C LEU A 51 25.05 -9.53 -24.28
N MET A 52 25.36 -10.14 -23.16
CA MET A 52 26.52 -9.79 -22.35
C MET A 52 27.36 -11.00 -22.05
N ARG A 53 28.69 -10.87 -22.15
CA ARG A 53 29.64 -11.84 -21.63
C ARG A 53 29.99 -11.49 -20.17
N ILE A 54 29.72 -12.40 -19.24
CA ILE A 54 29.89 -12.17 -17.80
C ILE A 54 31.36 -11.93 -17.47
N SER A 55 32.26 -12.72 -18.01
CA SER A 55 33.71 -12.67 -17.72
C SER A 55 34.36 -11.35 -18.13
N THR A 56 34.00 -10.81 -19.30
CA THR A 56 34.60 -9.58 -19.86
C THR A 56 33.72 -8.35 -19.66
N LYS A 57 32.44 -8.53 -19.29
CA LYS A 57 31.41 -7.49 -19.21
C LYS A 57 31.16 -6.76 -20.55
N GLU A 58 31.54 -7.35 -21.66
CA GLU A 58 31.22 -6.82 -22.99
C GLU A 58 29.72 -7.01 -23.28
N ILE A 59 29.09 -5.98 -23.82
CA ILE A 59 27.65 -5.94 -24.14
C ILE A 59 27.46 -5.68 -25.63
N TRP A 60 26.60 -6.47 -26.29
CA TRP A 60 26.27 -6.34 -27.71
C TRP A 60 24.75 -6.21 -27.87
N PHE A 61 24.33 -5.41 -28.85
CA PHE A 61 22.94 -5.34 -29.26
C PHE A 61 22.48 -6.64 -29.92
N LEU A 62 21.31 -7.14 -29.54
CA LEU A 62 20.54 -8.15 -30.25
C LEU A 62 19.40 -7.53 -31.06
N THR A 63 18.82 -6.45 -30.56
CA THR A 63 17.88 -5.57 -31.27
C THR A 63 18.35 -4.13 -31.16
N ASN A 64 17.99 -3.28 -32.11
CA ASN A 64 18.22 -1.84 -32.05
C ASN A 64 17.20 -1.16 -32.96
N ASP A 65 16.00 -1.01 -32.48
CA ASP A 65 14.87 -0.52 -33.27
C ASP A 65 13.95 0.40 -32.44
N GLU A 66 12.83 0.79 -32.98
CA GLU A 66 11.87 1.71 -32.33
C GLU A 66 10.82 0.99 -31.48
N TYR A 67 10.87 -0.34 -31.43
CA TYR A 67 9.89 -1.17 -30.72
C TYR A 67 10.40 -1.59 -29.35
N SER A 68 9.47 -1.88 -28.45
CA SER A 68 9.82 -2.42 -27.14
C SER A 68 10.02 -3.93 -27.21
N ASN A 69 11.26 -4.38 -27.01
CA ASN A 69 11.69 -5.78 -27.06
C ASN A 69 12.05 -6.24 -25.64
N THR A 70 11.25 -7.12 -25.04
CA THR A 70 11.34 -7.50 -23.64
C THR A 70 11.26 -9.00 -23.43
N LYS A 71 11.58 -9.46 -22.22
CA LYS A 71 11.48 -10.85 -21.77
C LYS A 71 12.13 -11.87 -22.72
N PRO A 72 13.42 -11.73 -23.02
CA PRO A 72 14.12 -12.71 -23.81
C PRO A 72 14.22 -14.03 -23.05
N ILE A 73 13.99 -15.12 -23.74
CA ILE A 73 14.23 -16.47 -23.23
C ILE A 73 14.97 -17.33 -24.27
N TYR A 74 16.02 -17.97 -23.80
CA TYR A 74 16.83 -18.85 -24.64
C TYR A 74 16.22 -20.24 -24.69
N SER A 75 16.11 -20.80 -25.89
CA SER A 75 15.64 -22.18 -26.11
C SER A 75 16.74 -23.08 -26.66
N THR A 76 16.99 -24.17 -25.97
CA THR A 76 17.95 -25.18 -26.37
C THR A 76 17.38 -26.19 -27.38
N ASN A 77 16.05 -26.26 -27.52
CA ASN A 77 15.36 -27.35 -28.21
C ASN A 77 15.53 -27.35 -29.73
N LYS A 78 15.73 -26.20 -30.38
CA LYS A 78 16.04 -26.11 -31.82
C LYS A 78 16.96 -24.94 -32.11
N LYS A 79 18.18 -25.24 -32.56
CA LYS A 79 19.12 -24.30 -33.20
C LYS A 79 19.32 -22.96 -32.48
N ARG A 80 19.43 -22.96 -31.14
CA ARG A 80 19.78 -21.75 -30.37
C ARG A 80 18.89 -20.57 -30.73
N HIS A 81 17.58 -20.67 -30.45
CA HIS A 81 16.62 -19.60 -30.66
C HIS A 81 16.42 -18.82 -29.37
N ILE A 82 16.27 -17.51 -29.52
CA ILE A 82 15.74 -16.62 -28.50
C ILE A 82 14.28 -16.36 -28.85
N TYR A 83 13.37 -16.57 -27.91
CA TYR A 83 12.02 -16.02 -27.97
C TYR A 83 11.98 -14.76 -27.13
N TYR A 84 11.20 -13.77 -27.53
CA TYR A 84 11.05 -12.52 -26.82
C TYR A 84 9.69 -11.89 -27.14
N ILE A 85 9.29 -10.90 -26.35
CA ILE A 85 8.05 -10.17 -26.57
C ILE A 85 8.38 -8.84 -27.23
N SER A 86 7.68 -8.53 -28.34
CA SER A 86 7.82 -7.26 -29.04
C SER A 86 6.45 -6.70 -29.45
N ASP A 87 6.29 -5.40 -29.33
CA ASP A 87 5.10 -4.65 -29.77
C ASP A 87 5.14 -4.24 -31.25
N ARG A 88 6.10 -4.72 -32.00
CA ARG A 88 6.33 -4.46 -33.44
C ARG A 88 5.10 -4.71 -34.33
N SER A 89 4.23 -5.61 -33.93
CA SER A 89 2.94 -5.88 -34.61
C SER A 89 1.77 -5.01 -34.13
N GLY A 90 2.03 -3.96 -33.36
CA GLY A 90 1.02 -3.07 -32.78
C GLY A 90 0.46 -3.54 -31.43
N THR A 91 0.69 -4.80 -31.08
CA THR A 91 0.42 -5.38 -29.75
C THR A 91 1.58 -6.27 -29.36
N PRO A 92 1.91 -6.38 -28.06
CA PRO A 92 2.97 -7.28 -27.59
C PRO A 92 2.70 -8.72 -28.01
N ASN A 93 3.56 -9.28 -28.83
CA ASN A 93 3.45 -10.65 -29.33
C ASN A 93 4.81 -11.36 -29.23
N VAL A 94 4.81 -12.69 -29.33
CA VAL A 94 6.04 -13.46 -29.31
C VAL A 94 6.74 -13.38 -30.66
N TRP A 95 7.97 -13.02 -30.60
CA TRP A 95 8.93 -13.03 -31.73
C TRP A 95 10.08 -13.97 -31.44
N SER A 96 10.79 -14.42 -32.45
CA SER A 96 12.00 -15.22 -32.30
C SER A 96 13.15 -14.65 -33.09
N LEU A 97 14.34 -14.86 -32.54
CA LEU A 97 15.62 -14.55 -33.16
C LEU A 97 16.49 -15.80 -33.13
N SER A 98 17.14 -16.15 -34.26
CA SER A 98 18.07 -17.28 -34.32
C SER A 98 19.51 -16.79 -34.09
N LEU A 99 20.17 -17.36 -33.08
CA LEU A 99 21.57 -17.12 -32.77
C LEU A 99 22.44 -18.13 -33.55
N SER A 100 22.46 -18.06 -34.86
CA SER A 100 23.37 -18.88 -35.65
C SER A 100 24.78 -18.25 -35.65
N ASN A 101 25.74 -18.93 -35.00
CA ASN A 101 27.17 -18.61 -34.97
C ASN A 101 27.68 -17.45 -34.12
N ILE A 102 27.14 -17.28 -32.90
CA ILE A 102 27.64 -16.25 -31.97
C ILE A 102 29.01 -16.59 -31.37
N ILE A 103 29.41 -17.86 -31.38
CA ILE A 103 30.55 -18.33 -30.56
C ILE A 103 31.92 -18.07 -31.22
N ASP A 104 32.04 -17.91 -32.53
CA ASP A 104 33.34 -17.93 -33.20
C ASP A 104 33.83 -16.63 -33.82
N LYS A 105 33.07 -15.56 -33.84
CA LYS A 105 33.52 -14.27 -34.39
C LYS A 105 32.96 -13.10 -33.66
N HIS A 106 33.79 -12.16 -33.33
CA HIS A 106 33.61 -10.92 -32.55
C HIS A 106 32.41 -10.01 -32.90
N ALA A 107 31.42 -10.46 -33.61
CA ALA A 107 30.15 -9.79 -33.83
C ALA A 107 29.01 -10.80 -34.02
N PRO A 108 27.91 -10.72 -33.34
CA PRO A 108 26.77 -11.58 -33.57
C PRO A 108 26.18 -11.31 -34.95
N ASN A 109 26.12 -12.36 -35.78
CA ASN A 109 25.47 -12.29 -37.07
C ASN A 109 23.96 -12.47 -36.86
N PHE A 110 23.22 -11.39 -36.94
CA PHE A 110 21.77 -11.39 -36.69
C PHE A 110 21.02 -12.04 -37.83
N ALA A 111 20.40 -13.17 -37.54
CA ALA A 111 19.48 -13.81 -38.49
C ALA A 111 18.05 -13.39 -38.12
N HIS A 112 17.35 -12.90 -39.08
CA HIS A 112 15.92 -12.62 -39.19
C HIS A 112 15.04 -12.76 -37.96
N HIS A 113 14.47 -11.65 -37.51
CA HIS A 113 13.36 -11.63 -36.55
C HIS A 113 12.12 -12.25 -37.18
N LYS A 114 11.50 -13.18 -36.48
CA LYS A 114 10.31 -13.86 -36.95
C LYS A 114 9.18 -13.72 -35.97
N GLN A 115 8.03 -13.23 -36.42
CA GLN A 115 6.83 -13.24 -35.61
C GLN A 115 6.31 -14.66 -35.38
N ILE A 116 6.03 -15.03 -34.14
CA ILE A 116 5.59 -16.37 -33.75
C ILE A 116 4.12 -16.40 -33.42
N THR A 117 3.58 -15.30 -32.83
CA THR A 117 2.16 -15.18 -32.50
C THR A 117 1.58 -13.89 -33.06
N ALA A 118 0.25 -13.89 -33.30
CA ALA A 118 -0.51 -12.71 -33.71
C ALA A 118 -1.82 -12.67 -32.88
N LEU A 119 -1.69 -12.33 -31.60
CA LEU A 119 -2.80 -12.30 -30.65
C LEU A 119 -3.25 -10.87 -30.41
N HIS A 120 -4.55 -10.61 -30.47
CA HIS A 120 -5.11 -9.27 -30.33
C HIS A 120 -4.99 -8.69 -28.92
N THR A 121 -4.97 -9.55 -27.90
CA THR A 121 -4.86 -9.11 -26.49
C THR A 121 -3.43 -8.99 -25.99
N GLY A 122 -2.45 -9.36 -26.86
CA GLY A 122 -1.06 -9.36 -26.51
C GLY A 122 -0.62 -10.55 -25.63
N VAL A 123 0.69 -10.76 -25.59
CA VAL A 123 1.38 -11.75 -24.75
C VAL A 123 2.17 -11.00 -23.70
N LEU A 124 2.08 -11.44 -22.45
CA LEU A 124 2.77 -10.82 -21.31
C LEU A 124 4.03 -11.57 -20.92
N ASP A 125 4.07 -12.88 -21.19
CA ASP A 125 5.19 -13.73 -20.85
C ASP A 125 5.24 -14.96 -21.77
N VAL A 126 6.43 -15.51 -22.01
CA VAL A 126 6.63 -16.66 -22.88
C VAL A 126 7.68 -17.58 -22.30
N VAL A 127 7.43 -18.90 -22.34
CA VAL A 127 8.41 -19.93 -21.98
C VAL A 127 8.33 -21.05 -23.01
N PRO A 128 9.47 -21.48 -23.61
CA PRO A 128 9.52 -22.66 -24.44
C PRO A 128 9.10 -23.91 -23.67
N PHE A 129 8.29 -24.75 -24.30
CA PHE A 129 7.75 -25.97 -23.68
C PHE A 129 7.94 -27.18 -24.61
N LEU A 130 7.53 -28.34 -24.16
CA LEU A 130 7.72 -29.62 -24.88
C LEU A 130 7.19 -29.58 -26.31
N GLN A 131 7.87 -30.30 -27.23
CA GLN A 131 7.48 -30.48 -28.64
C GLN A 131 7.31 -29.17 -29.43
N ASP A 132 8.21 -28.20 -29.20
CA ASP A 132 8.18 -26.87 -29.85
C ASP A 132 6.92 -26.04 -29.55
N SER A 133 6.19 -26.38 -28.50
CA SER A 133 5.10 -25.56 -28.00
C SER A 133 5.62 -24.43 -27.12
N LEU A 134 4.81 -23.40 -26.93
CA LEU A 134 5.09 -22.28 -26.04
C LEU A 134 4.04 -22.22 -24.94
N LEU A 135 4.47 -22.00 -23.71
CA LEU A 135 3.60 -21.53 -22.65
C LEU A 135 3.62 -20.00 -22.67
N VAL A 136 2.45 -19.39 -22.70
CA VAL A 136 2.31 -17.94 -22.77
C VAL A 136 1.30 -17.47 -21.73
N THR A 137 1.58 -16.30 -21.16
CA THR A 137 0.61 -15.60 -20.30
C THR A 137 -0.15 -14.60 -21.14
N LEU A 138 -1.48 -14.76 -21.22
CA LEU A 138 -2.38 -13.92 -21.98
C LEU A 138 -3.36 -13.20 -21.06
N PHE A 139 -3.76 -11.99 -21.45
CA PHE A 139 -4.92 -11.34 -20.84
C PHE A 139 -6.18 -11.71 -21.60
N GLN A 140 -7.04 -12.51 -21.00
CA GLN A 140 -8.29 -12.96 -21.61
C GLN A 140 -9.42 -13.01 -20.57
N LYS A 141 -10.62 -12.62 -20.96
CA LYS A 141 -11.80 -12.61 -20.06
C LYS A 141 -11.56 -11.89 -18.73
N TYR A 142 -10.91 -10.72 -18.80
CA TYR A 142 -10.57 -9.86 -17.65
C TYR A 142 -9.62 -10.50 -16.62
N SER A 143 -8.84 -11.49 -17.03
CA SER A 143 -7.83 -12.13 -16.16
C SER A 143 -6.60 -12.52 -16.95
N PHE A 144 -5.45 -12.64 -16.26
CA PHE A 144 -4.25 -13.24 -16.80
C PHE A 144 -4.38 -14.76 -16.74
N GLN A 145 -4.17 -15.42 -17.87
CA GLN A 145 -4.33 -16.86 -18.00
C GLN A 145 -3.11 -17.46 -18.67
N LEU A 146 -2.72 -18.64 -18.20
CA LEU A 146 -1.64 -19.42 -18.81
C LEU A 146 -2.20 -20.30 -19.91
N HIS A 147 -1.65 -20.19 -21.12
CA HIS A 147 -2.03 -20.97 -22.29
C HIS A 147 -0.83 -21.71 -22.87
N GLN A 148 -1.08 -22.94 -23.32
CA GLN A 148 -0.13 -23.67 -24.14
C GLN A 148 -0.50 -23.48 -25.61
N LEU A 149 0.44 -22.95 -26.39
CA LEU A 149 0.33 -22.81 -27.84
C LEU A 149 1.10 -23.95 -28.51
N ALA A 150 0.40 -24.81 -29.24
CA ALA A 150 1.00 -25.90 -29.95
C ALA A 150 1.85 -25.37 -31.13
N ALA A 151 2.90 -26.09 -31.55
CA ALA A 151 3.75 -25.73 -32.65
C ALA A 151 2.98 -25.48 -33.98
N SER A 152 1.88 -26.21 -34.18
CA SER A 152 0.99 -26.07 -35.34
C SER A 152 0.17 -24.77 -35.36
N SER A 153 0.00 -24.11 -34.20
CA SER A 153 -0.71 -22.84 -34.08
C SER A 153 0.20 -21.61 -34.20
N LEU A 154 1.50 -21.84 -34.29
CA LEU A 154 2.47 -20.77 -34.43
C LEU A 154 2.57 -20.33 -35.91
N LEU A 155 2.81 -19.03 -36.14
CA LEU A 155 2.93 -18.50 -37.49
C LEU A 155 4.14 -19.11 -38.20
N SER A 156 3.92 -19.64 -39.41
CA SER A 156 4.98 -20.30 -40.18
C SER A 156 5.89 -19.33 -40.93
N SER A 157 5.46 -18.12 -41.22
CA SER A 157 6.24 -17.16 -42.03
C SER A 157 5.71 -15.72 -41.98
N VAL A 158 6.29 -14.89 -41.17
CA VAL A 158 6.48 -13.46 -41.47
C VAL A 158 7.93 -13.16 -41.08
N VAL A 159 8.80 -13.02 -42.05
CA VAL A 159 10.17 -12.54 -41.85
C VAL A 159 10.12 -11.04 -42.10
N ASP A 160 10.42 -10.24 -41.11
CA ASP A 160 10.62 -8.81 -41.29
C ASP A 160 11.95 -8.62 -42.07
N SER A 161 11.85 -8.38 -43.39
CA SER A 161 12.99 -8.24 -44.28
C SER A 161 13.66 -6.87 -44.22
N ASN A 162 13.14 -5.95 -43.43
CA ASN A 162 13.63 -4.57 -43.40
C ASN A 162 14.68 -4.29 -42.32
N PHE A 163 15.12 -5.32 -41.60
CA PHE A 163 16.13 -5.12 -40.58
C PHE A 163 17.53 -5.05 -41.23
N VAL A 164 17.98 -3.85 -41.49
CA VAL A 164 19.39 -3.59 -41.75
C VAL A 164 20.11 -3.55 -40.42
N SER A 165 20.79 -4.63 -40.03
CA SER A 165 21.71 -4.61 -38.92
C SER A 165 22.80 -3.58 -39.22
N LYS A 166 22.72 -2.41 -38.62
CA LYS A 166 23.90 -1.56 -38.49
C LYS A 166 24.91 -2.36 -37.69
N GLU A 167 26.16 -2.45 -38.24
CA GLU A 167 27.28 -3.04 -37.51
C GLU A 167 27.20 -2.57 -36.04
N SER A 168 26.92 -3.49 -35.15
CA SER A 168 26.94 -3.22 -33.73
C SER A 168 28.40 -3.06 -33.32
N ALA A 169 28.85 -1.83 -33.21
CA ALA A 169 30.06 -1.59 -32.44
C ALA A 169 29.85 -2.17 -31.05
N PRO A 170 30.81 -2.90 -30.50
CA PRO A 170 30.70 -3.36 -29.13
C PRO A 170 30.40 -2.14 -28.26
N TRP A 171 29.25 -2.18 -27.59
CA TRP A 171 28.86 -1.08 -26.69
C TRP A 171 29.78 -1.15 -25.47
N THR A 172 30.72 -0.26 -25.38
CA THR A 172 31.48 -0.02 -24.14
C THR A 172 30.73 1.06 -23.36
N VAL A 173 30.46 0.80 -22.09
CA VAL A 173 29.97 1.86 -21.17
C VAL A 173 30.79 3.10 -21.44
N PRO A 174 30.21 4.22 -21.94
CA PRO A 174 30.99 5.44 -22.08
C PRO A 174 31.58 5.69 -20.70
N ALA A 175 32.93 5.62 -20.62
CA ALA A 175 33.59 6.07 -19.41
C ALA A 175 33.05 7.46 -19.18
N VAL A 176 32.17 7.63 -18.19
CA VAL A 176 31.77 8.94 -17.73
C VAL A 176 33.09 9.57 -17.36
N ALA A 177 33.60 10.42 -18.28
CA ALA A 177 34.76 11.22 -17.98
C ALA A 177 34.36 11.97 -16.72
N THR A 178 34.85 11.50 -15.59
CA THR A 178 34.75 12.25 -14.35
C THR A 178 35.45 13.54 -14.65
N SER A 179 34.67 14.52 -15.13
CA SER A 179 35.19 15.86 -15.37
C SER A 179 35.84 16.23 -14.05
N PRO A 180 37.15 16.57 -14.03
CA PRO A 180 37.82 16.97 -12.80
C PRO A 180 37.19 18.22 -12.18
N THR A 181 36.13 18.72 -12.78
CA THR A 181 35.35 19.90 -12.36
C THR A 181 34.00 19.55 -11.71
N VAL A 182 33.65 18.28 -11.46
CA VAL A 182 32.48 17.98 -10.64
C VAL A 182 32.77 18.43 -9.22
N LYS A 183 32.38 19.64 -8.91
CA LYS A 183 32.44 20.18 -7.56
C LYS A 183 31.38 19.52 -6.71
N ILE A 184 31.80 18.55 -5.88
CA ILE A 184 30.92 17.97 -4.88
C ILE A 184 30.55 19.09 -3.91
N THR A 185 29.33 19.59 -4.00
CA THR A 185 28.77 20.53 -3.05
C THR A 185 27.99 19.77 -2.01
N PRO A 186 28.19 20.04 -0.71
CA PRO A 186 27.39 19.41 0.32
C PRO A 186 25.92 19.77 0.12
N TYR A 187 25.04 18.78 0.32
CA TYR A 187 23.59 18.99 0.24
C TYR A 187 23.17 20.12 1.19
N ARG A 188 22.55 21.15 0.63
CA ARG A 188 21.96 22.23 1.40
C ARG A 188 20.48 21.95 1.61
N LEU A 189 20.10 21.83 2.87
CA LEU A 189 18.72 21.63 3.27
C LEU A 189 17.85 22.78 2.75
N LYS A 190 16.91 22.48 1.87
CA LYS A 190 15.92 23.43 1.35
C LYS A 190 14.54 22.78 1.48
N TYR A 191 13.65 23.48 2.16
CA TYR A 191 12.29 23.02 2.38
C TYR A 191 11.35 23.56 1.31
N ASN A 192 10.41 22.73 0.89
CA ASN A 192 9.32 23.08 -0.02
C ASN A 192 7.98 22.67 0.62
N LEU A 193 6.93 23.37 0.24
CA LEU A 193 5.57 23.01 0.60
C LEU A 193 5.13 21.83 -0.27
N ASP A 194 4.84 20.67 0.34
CA ASP A 194 4.38 19.49 -0.38
C ASP A 194 2.89 19.57 -0.66
N PHE A 195 2.13 19.88 0.37
CA PHE A 195 0.69 20.12 0.23
C PHE A 195 0.17 21.08 1.30
N ALA A 196 -0.92 21.74 0.94
CA ALA A 196 -1.77 22.50 1.84
C ALA A 196 -3.22 22.05 1.60
N GLN A 197 -3.84 21.49 2.60
CA GLN A 197 -5.22 21.01 2.54
C GLN A 197 -6.04 21.69 3.60
N THR A 198 -7.22 22.17 3.22
CA THR A 198 -8.23 22.65 4.15
C THR A 198 -9.37 21.65 4.21
N ALA A 199 -9.93 21.45 5.40
CA ALA A 199 -11.09 20.61 5.61
C ALA A 199 -12.10 21.34 6.49
N VAL A 200 -13.37 21.14 6.17
CA VAL A 200 -14.49 21.53 7.03
C VAL A 200 -15.31 20.27 7.25
N ALA A 201 -15.57 19.97 8.51
CA ALA A 201 -16.41 18.85 8.93
C ALA A 201 -17.54 19.36 9.78
N TYR A 202 -18.65 18.66 9.79
CA TYR A 202 -19.75 18.90 10.69
C TYR A 202 -19.89 17.70 11.63
N ASP A 203 -19.81 17.97 12.93
CA ASP A 203 -20.09 17.01 13.99
C ASP A 203 -21.45 17.32 14.58
N PRO A 204 -22.39 16.34 14.69
CA PRO A 204 -23.71 16.58 15.24
C PRO A 204 -23.74 17.10 16.68
N ILE A 205 -22.68 16.83 17.45
CA ILE A 205 -22.57 17.23 18.87
C ILE A 205 -21.79 18.55 19.01
N PHE A 206 -20.68 18.69 18.25
CA PHE A 206 -19.73 19.78 18.41
C PHE A 206 -19.83 20.87 17.32
N GLY A 207 -20.72 20.71 16.33
CA GLY A 207 -20.94 21.69 15.28
C GLY A 207 -19.89 21.67 14.15
N PHE A 208 -19.60 22.83 13.57
CA PHE A 208 -18.66 22.96 12.48
C PHE A 208 -17.21 22.96 13.00
N LEU A 209 -16.39 22.12 12.39
CA LEU A 209 -14.96 22.03 12.62
C LEU A 209 -14.24 22.49 11.34
N GLY A 210 -13.46 23.55 11.42
CA GLY A 210 -12.67 24.04 10.30
C GLY A 210 -11.18 23.94 10.56
N GLY A 211 -10.40 23.55 9.56
CA GLY A 211 -8.96 23.43 9.74
C GLY A 211 -8.14 23.44 8.46
N ALA A 212 -6.84 23.58 8.64
CA ALA A 212 -5.85 23.47 7.59
C ALA A 212 -4.73 22.54 8.05
N GLN A 213 -4.26 21.71 7.13
CA GLN A 213 -3.09 20.88 7.31
C GLN A 213 -2.06 21.21 6.25
N LEU A 214 -0.83 21.44 6.69
CA LEU A 214 0.30 21.75 5.84
C LEU A 214 1.38 20.70 6.03
N SER A 215 2.02 20.27 4.96
CA SER A 215 3.23 19.47 4.99
C SER A 215 4.34 20.18 4.22
N ILE A 216 5.49 20.27 4.85
CA ILE A 216 6.68 20.89 4.30
C ILE A 216 7.81 19.89 4.43
N SER A 217 8.48 19.53 3.32
CA SER A 217 9.59 18.59 3.35
C SER A 217 10.85 19.13 2.68
N ASP A 218 11.96 18.47 2.94
CA ASP A 218 13.17 18.67 2.14
C ASP A 218 13.06 17.86 0.83
N ILE A 219 13.86 18.26 -0.17
CA ILE A 219 13.80 17.67 -1.52
C ILE A 219 14.07 16.16 -1.54
N LEU A 220 14.75 15.62 -0.53
CA LEU A 220 15.03 14.18 -0.38
C LEU A 220 13.93 13.44 0.39
N GLY A 221 12.93 14.15 0.93
CA GLY A 221 11.87 13.58 1.73
C GLY A 221 12.34 13.00 3.08
N ASN A 222 13.51 13.41 3.57
CA ASN A 222 14.08 12.91 4.81
C ASN A 222 13.62 13.65 6.06
N LYS A 223 13.18 14.89 5.90
CA LYS A 223 12.72 15.74 7.00
C LYS A 223 11.44 16.42 6.61
N TYR A 224 10.41 16.28 7.46
CA TYR A 224 9.12 16.96 7.25
C TYR A 224 8.71 17.75 8.47
N TYR A 225 7.93 18.79 8.19
CA TYR A 225 7.13 19.49 9.18
C TYR A 225 5.66 19.32 8.83
N HIS A 226 4.90 18.77 9.79
CA HIS A 226 3.45 18.74 9.71
C HIS A 226 2.90 19.82 10.62
N ILE A 227 2.07 20.68 10.05
CA ILE A 227 1.43 21.77 10.76
C ILE A 227 -0.08 21.56 10.66
N LEU A 228 -0.72 21.47 11.80
CA LEU A 228 -2.18 21.41 11.94
C LEU A 228 -2.66 22.72 12.54
N LEU A 229 -3.62 23.34 11.89
CA LEU A 229 -4.36 24.50 12.38
C LEU A 229 -5.84 24.16 12.32
N ALA A 230 -6.56 24.27 13.42
CA ALA A 230 -7.99 24.05 13.42
C ALA A 230 -8.68 24.96 14.43
N ASN A 231 -9.95 25.22 14.19
CA ASN A 231 -10.77 25.99 15.09
C ASN A 231 -12.13 25.30 15.23
N THR A 232 -12.60 25.18 16.47
CA THR A 232 -13.85 24.53 16.83
C THR A 232 -14.87 25.51 17.42
N SER A 233 -14.64 26.82 17.24
CA SER A 233 -15.53 27.85 17.76
C SER A 233 -16.86 27.86 17.00
N GLN A 234 -17.93 28.01 17.74
CA GLN A 234 -19.27 28.23 17.18
C GLN A 234 -19.61 29.71 17.07
N THR A 235 -18.87 30.56 17.76
CA THR A 235 -19.08 32.03 17.80
C THR A 235 -17.75 32.75 17.61
N THR A 236 -17.81 33.96 17.07
CA THR A 236 -16.60 34.78 16.85
C THR A 236 -15.89 35.16 18.15
N GLY A 237 -16.64 35.29 19.28
CA GLY A 237 -16.08 35.62 20.59
C GLY A 237 -15.21 34.49 21.17
N GLU A 238 -15.45 33.24 20.78
CA GLU A 238 -14.71 32.07 21.26
C GLU A 238 -13.53 31.68 20.38
N PHE A 239 -13.32 32.38 19.27
CA PHE A 239 -12.36 31.98 18.24
C PHE A 239 -10.96 31.71 18.79
N MET A 240 -10.44 32.62 19.61
CA MET A 240 -9.10 32.49 20.20
C MET A 240 -9.03 31.41 21.28
N ASP A 241 -10.13 31.16 21.98
CA ASP A 241 -10.20 30.16 23.06
C ASP A 241 -10.24 28.72 22.50
N ARG A 242 -10.71 28.55 21.26
CA ARG A 242 -10.94 27.24 20.61
C ARG A 242 -9.97 26.99 19.45
N PHE A 243 -8.84 27.67 19.46
CA PHE A 243 -7.82 27.49 18.42
C PHE A 243 -6.93 26.29 18.74
N ASN A 244 -6.82 25.39 17.78
CA ASN A 244 -6.01 24.18 17.84
C ASN A 244 -4.80 24.34 16.92
N VAL A 245 -3.62 24.07 17.43
CA VAL A 245 -2.39 24.09 16.66
C VAL A 245 -1.49 22.93 17.07
N ALA A 246 -0.90 22.27 16.08
CA ALA A 246 0.19 21.33 16.32
C ALA A 246 1.26 21.50 15.23
N VAL A 247 2.51 21.46 15.65
CA VAL A 247 3.67 21.45 14.77
C VAL A 247 4.51 20.22 15.13
N THR A 248 4.75 19.37 14.17
CA THR A 248 5.53 18.13 14.35
C THR A 248 6.63 18.07 13.31
N MET A 249 7.86 17.98 13.74
CA MET A 249 9.02 17.67 12.92
C MET A 249 9.25 16.17 12.92
N VAL A 250 9.44 15.58 11.74
CA VAL A 250 9.75 14.15 11.54
C VAL A 250 11.10 14.05 10.83
N ASN A 251 11.92 13.10 11.24
CA ASN A 251 13.23 12.83 10.65
C ASN A 251 13.33 11.34 10.27
N LEU A 252 13.53 11.08 8.99
CA LEU A 252 13.66 9.74 8.39
C LEU A 252 15.06 9.46 7.85
N THR A 253 16.06 10.27 8.18
CA THR A 253 17.43 10.12 7.65
C THR A 253 18.14 8.83 8.03
N LYS A 254 17.65 8.14 9.05
CA LYS A 254 18.24 6.89 9.56
C LYS A 254 17.16 5.81 9.65
N ARG A 255 17.58 4.55 9.74
CA ARG A 255 16.67 3.43 9.95
C ARG A 255 15.70 3.66 11.12
N THR A 256 16.19 4.20 12.22
CA THR A 256 15.34 4.63 13.33
C THR A 256 14.82 6.04 13.04
N ASN A 257 13.55 6.15 12.77
CA ASN A 257 12.86 7.42 12.56
C ASN A 257 12.46 8.04 13.89
N TRP A 258 12.45 9.35 13.96
CA TRP A 258 11.97 10.04 15.15
C TRP A 258 11.16 11.29 14.80
N ALA A 259 10.30 11.68 15.70
CA ALA A 259 9.45 12.85 15.58
C ALA A 259 9.45 13.64 16.89
N LEU A 260 9.42 14.96 16.78
CA LEU A 260 9.24 15.88 17.90
C LEU A 260 8.17 16.89 17.53
N GLY A 261 7.28 17.18 18.46
CA GLY A 261 6.20 18.11 18.20
C GLY A 261 5.77 18.89 19.44
N VAL A 262 5.11 20.00 19.17
CA VAL A 262 4.43 20.84 20.15
C VAL A 262 2.98 20.92 19.75
N PHE A 263 2.09 21.02 20.72
CA PHE A 263 0.65 21.16 20.43
C PHE A 263 -0.08 21.99 21.48
N HIS A 264 -1.14 22.61 21.02
CA HIS A 264 -2.19 23.22 21.82
C HIS A 264 -3.52 22.78 21.25
N PHE A 265 -4.34 22.10 22.07
CA PHE A 265 -5.69 21.68 21.71
C PHE A 265 -6.70 22.21 22.72
N ALA A 266 -7.81 22.69 22.19
CA ALA A 266 -8.88 23.30 22.96
C ALA A 266 -10.22 22.87 22.36
N ASN A 267 -10.84 21.85 22.96
CA ASN A 267 -12.02 21.19 22.41
C ASN A 267 -13.04 20.85 23.50
N ASP A 268 -14.30 20.75 23.07
CA ASP A 268 -15.36 20.16 23.88
C ASP A 268 -15.31 18.64 23.80
N TYR A 269 -15.58 18.01 24.90
CA TYR A 269 -15.70 16.56 25.02
C TYR A 269 -16.98 16.21 25.78
N TRP A 270 -17.49 15.05 25.46
CA TRP A 270 -18.61 14.44 26.17
C TRP A 270 -18.17 13.09 26.75
N ASP A 271 -18.54 12.86 28.00
CA ASP A 271 -18.35 11.59 28.68
C ASP A 271 -19.66 11.21 29.38
N PRO A 272 -20.13 9.96 29.35
CA PRO A 272 -21.41 9.56 29.93
C PRO A 272 -21.58 9.84 31.43
N TYR A 273 -20.47 9.96 32.15
CA TYR A 273 -20.47 10.21 33.60
C TYR A 273 -20.07 11.64 33.98
N GLN A 274 -19.19 12.23 33.17
CA GLN A 274 -18.68 13.59 33.42
C GLN A 274 -19.49 14.66 32.66
N MET A 275 -20.40 14.23 31.79
CA MET A 275 -21.18 15.10 30.90
C MET A 275 -20.29 15.90 29.95
N PHE A 276 -20.68 17.12 29.61
CA PHE A 276 -19.88 17.99 28.75
C PHE A 276 -18.80 18.70 29.57
N TYR A 277 -17.59 18.75 29.01
CA TYR A 277 -16.49 19.54 29.51
C TYR A 277 -15.64 20.10 28.40
N PHE A 278 -15.09 21.27 28.62
CA PHE A 278 -14.11 21.88 27.76
C PHE A 278 -12.70 21.54 28.26
N GLU A 279 -11.85 20.98 27.40
CA GLU A 279 -10.47 20.65 27.76
C GLU A 279 -9.49 21.45 26.91
N ARG A 280 -8.57 22.12 27.60
CA ARG A 280 -7.41 22.77 26.99
C ARG A 280 -6.15 21.97 27.36
N SER A 281 -5.42 21.54 26.33
CA SER A 281 -4.20 20.75 26.47
C SER A 281 -3.06 21.44 25.72
N ILE A 282 -1.94 21.67 26.40
CA ILE A 282 -0.71 22.19 25.80
C ILE A 282 0.45 21.28 26.17
N GLY A 283 1.29 20.93 25.21
CA GLY A 283 2.36 20.00 25.50
C GLY A 283 3.35 19.73 24.40
N LEU A 284 4.26 18.84 24.73
CA LEU A 284 5.30 18.30 23.87
C LEU A 284 4.99 16.84 23.57
N ARG A 285 5.35 16.40 22.37
CA ARG A 285 5.27 14.99 21.97
C ARG A 285 6.58 14.56 21.35
N ALA A 286 7.00 13.34 21.64
CA ALA A 286 8.13 12.68 20.99
C ALA A 286 7.68 11.30 20.50
N GLY A 287 8.18 10.91 19.34
CA GLY A 287 7.94 9.58 18.77
C GLY A 287 9.23 8.99 18.23
N MET A 288 9.35 7.68 18.29
CA MET A 288 10.44 6.92 17.68
C MET A 288 9.84 5.68 17.03
N ASN A 289 10.32 5.36 15.85
CA ASN A 289 9.92 4.17 15.10
C ASN A 289 11.18 3.45 14.62
N HIS A 290 11.36 2.21 15.07
CA HIS A 290 12.47 1.36 14.67
C HIS A 290 11.95 0.17 13.86
N PRO A 291 12.13 0.14 12.52
CA PRO A 291 11.76 -1.01 11.71
C PRO A 291 12.79 -2.12 11.85
N PHE A 292 12.32 -3.35 12.13
CA PHE A 292 13.14 -4.56 12.11
C PHE A 292 13.27 -5.10 10.67
N ASP A 293 12.17 -5.06 9.93
CA ASP A 293 12.07 -5.42 8.52
C ASP A 293 10.97 -4.57 7.84
N LEU A 294 10.57 -4.91 6.63
CA LEU A 294 9.53 -4.19 5.86
C LEU A 294 8.15 -4.25 6.53
N PHE A 295 7.91 -5.27 7.36
CA PHE A 295 6.59 -5.55 7.92
C PHE A 295 6.52 -5.32 9.42
N LYS A 296 7.66 -5.33 10.13
CA LYS A 296 7.72 -5.29 11.60
C LYS A 296 8.45 -4.05 12.09
N ARG A 297 7.88 -3.40 13.09
CA ARG A 297 8.50 -2.26 13.75
C ARG A 297 8.10 -2.13 15.21
N LEU A 298 8.97 -1.50 15.98
CA LEU A 298 8.71 -1.05 17.34
C LEU A 298 8.50 0.46 17.31
N GLU A 299 7.40 0.90 17.88
CA GLU A 299 7.08 2.31 18.02
C GLU A 299 7.13 2.70 19.51
N PHE A 300 7.73 3.83 19.80
CA PHE A 300 7.66 4.48 21.10
C PHE A 300 7.01 5.85 20.90
N SER A 301 6.08 6.22 21.78
CA SER A 301 5.51 7.56 21.83
C SER A 301 5.43 8.07 23.25
N GLY A 302 5.94 9.28 23.47
CA GLY A 302 5.89 9.99 24.74
C GLY A 302 5.22 11.34 24.55
N SER A 303 4.46 11.78 25.54
CA SER A 303 3.87 13.13 25.58
C SER A 303 3.88 13.67 26.98
N LEU A 304 4.37 14.89 27.12
CA LEU A 304 4.30 15.66 28.36
C LEU A 304 3.38 16.85 28.11
N TRP A 305 2.25 16.92 28.82
CA TRP A 305 1.30 18.00 28.60
C TRP A 305 0.58 18.42 29.88
N TYR A 306 0.23 19.69 29.89
CA TYR A 306 -0.68 20.26 30.89
C TYR A 306 -2.09 20.17 30.33
N SER A 307 -3.01 19.54 31.07
CA SER A 307 -4.43 19.43 30.76
C SER A 307 -5.21 20.24 31.79
N ARG A 308 -6.16 21.02 31.31
CA ARG A 308 -7.15 21.74 32.13
C ARG A 308 -8.53 21.43 31.56
N LYS A 309 -9.37 20.83 32.43
CA LYS A 309 -10.77 20.52 32.15
C LYS A 309 -11.66 21.46 32.92
N ASP A 310 -12.53 22.13 32.20
CA ASP A 310 -13.57 23.00 32.72
C ASP A 310 -14.92 22.27 32.51
N PHE A 311 -15.52 21.74 33.56
CA PHE A 311 -16.80 21.02 33.48
C PHE A 311 -17.95 22.02 33.47
N TYR A 312 -18.95 21.79 32.62
CA TYR A 312 -20.15 22.65 32.57
C TYR A 312 -20.96 22.60 33.87
N PHE A 313 -20.92 21.45 34.53
CA PHE A 313 -21.58 21.23 35.84
C PHE A 313 -20.57 20.64 36.82
N GLY A 314 -19.61 21.42 37.27
CA GLY A 314 -18.61 20.94 38.21
C GLY A 314 -17.39 21.84 38.34
N ASP A 315 -16.40 21.34 39.09
CA ASP A 315 -15.17 22.06 39.34
C ASP A 315 -14.17 21.93 38.18
N ARG A 316 -13.29 22.88 38.11
CA ARG A 316 -12.13 22.83 37.21
C ARG A 316 -11.10 21.83 37.73
N VAL A 317 -10.63 20.98 36.85
CA VAL A 317 -9.55 20.02 37.15
C VAL A 317 -8.36 20.25 36.21
N SER A 318 -7.15 20.29 36.78
CA SER A 318 -5.93 20.38 36.00
C SER A 318 -4.94 19.29 36.40
N ALA A 319 -4.09 18.90 35.45
CA ALA A 319 -3.05 17.91 35.65
C ALA A 319 -1.85 18.15 34.71
N LEU A 320 -0.64 17.86 35.20
CA LEU A 320 0.55 17.76 34.35
C LEU A 320 0.84 16.27 34.12
N LEU A 321 0.62 15.79 32.91
CA LEU A 321 0.59 14.39 32.56
C LEU A 321 1.77 14.01 31.68
N LEU A 322 2.39 12.86 31.98
CA LEU A 322 3.40 12.21 31.13
C LEU A 322 2.87 10.84 30.72
N SER A 323 2.56 10.70 29.44
CA SER A 323 2.20 9.41 28.83
C SER A 323 3.37 8.81 28.10
N ASN A 324 3.57 7.51 28.22
CA ASN A 324 4.56 6.75 27.49
C ASN A 324 3.93 5.47 26.97
N TYR A 325 3.95 5.27 25.66
CA TYR A 325 3.39 4.09 25.03
C TYR A 325 4.46 3.40 24.19
N ILE A 326 4.44 2.08 24.24
CA ILE A 326 5.24 1.21 23.39
C ILE A 326 4.27 0.40 22.54
N SER A 327 4.53 0.33 21.23
CA SER A 327 3.72 -0.45 20.30
C SER A 327 4.59 -1.39 19.50
N LEU A 328 4.22 -2.67 19.46
CA LEU A 328 4.72 -3.64 18.49
C LEU A 328 3.75 -3.68 17.33
N VAL A 329 4.27 -3.46 16.12
CA VAL A 329 3.45 -3.43 14.90
C VAL A 329 4.01 -4.43 13.90
N HIS A 330 3.13 -5.25 13.35
CA HIS A 330 3.37 -6.08 12.18
C HIS A 330 2.26 -5.83 11.16
N ASP A 331 2.59 -5.73 9.88
CA ASP A 331 1.61 -5.61 8.81
C ASP A 331 2.19 -6.10 7.49
N ASN A 332 1.72 -7.26 7.03
CA ASN A 332 2.02 -7.81 5.71
C ASN A 332 0.75 -8.01 4.87
N SER A 333 -0.31 -7.26 5.19
CA SER A 333 -1.59 -7.35 4.50
C SER A 333 -1.46 -6.97 3.03
N LEU A 334 -2.01 -7.79 2.15
CA LEU A 334 -2.12 -7.51 0.72
C LEU A 334 -3.46 -6.82 0.43
N TRP A 335 -3.37 -5.58 -0.05
CA TRP A 335 -4.53 -4.73 -0.32
C TRP A 335 -4.94 -4.76 -1.79
N THR A 336 -6.24 -4.72 -2.02
CA THR A 336 -6.87 -4.40 -3.30
C THR A 336 -7.59 -3.05 -3.19
N PRO A 337 -8.04 -2.45 -4.30
CA PRO A 337 -8.82 -1.20 -4.25
C PRO A 337 -10.08 -1.27 -3.37
N ILE A 338 -10.60 -2.45 -3.10
CA ILE A 338 -11.84 -2.67 -2.31
C ILE A 338 -11.55 -3.17 -0.89
N GLY A 339 -10.29 -3.35 -0.51
CA GLY A 339 -9.87 -3.79 0.82
C GLY A 339 -8.85 -4.92 0.82
N PRO A 340 -8.38 -5.34 2.00
CA PRO A 340 -7.36 -6.38 2.13
C PRO A 340 -7.92 -7.78 1.85
N ILE A 341 -7.09 -8.64 1.24
CA ILE A 341 -7.48 -9.99 0.82
C ILE A 341 -6.59 -11.11 1.37
N ASP A 342 -5.38 -10.79 1.80
CA ASP A 342 -4.39 -11.79 2.25
C ASP A 342 -3.44 -11.18 3.28
N GLY A 343 -2.77 -12.03 4.09
CA GLY A 343 -1.83 -11.60 5.11
C GLY A 343 -2.46 -11.31 6.46
N TRP A 344 -1.71 -10.61 7.32
CA TRP A 344 -2.21 -10.26 8.66
C TRP A 344 -1.55 -8.99 9.18
N SER A 345 -2.23 -8.32 10.10
CA SER A 345 -1.68 -7.19 10.82
C SER A 345 -1.92 -7.32 12.32
N LEU A 346 -0.97 -6.81 13.10
CA LEU A 346 -1.01 -6.76 14.56
C LEU A 346 -0.52 -5.41 15.02
N ARG A 347 -1.27 -4.77 15.89
CA ARG A 347 -0.81 -3.66 16.72
C ARG A 347 -1.06 -3.99 18.18
N LEU A 348 0.00 -4.14 18.96
CA LEU A 348 -0.06 -4.25 20.42
C LEU A 348 0.56 -3.00 21.02
N THR A 349 -0.23 -2.21 21.72
CA THR A 349 0.19 -0.97 22.39
C THR A 349 -0.08 -1.07 23.88
N ILE A 350 0.90 -0.74 24.67
CA ILE A 350 0.74 -0.64 26.15
C ILE A 350 1.47 0.60 26.67
N GLY A 351 0.96 1.18 27.72
CA GLY A 351 1.68 2.27 28.38
C GLY A 351 0.95 2.92 29.55
N PRO A 352 1.72 3.47 30.50
CA PRO A 352 1.22 4.25 31.62
C PRO A 352 1.17 5.75 31.28
N THR A 353 0.31 6.45 32.03
CA THR A 353 0.30 7.90 32.14
C THR A 353 0.48 8.28 33.60
N PHE A 354 1.42 9.15 33.90
CA PHE A 354 1.71 9.65 35.23
C PHE A 354 1.24 11.08 35.41
N ASP A 355 0.66 11.38 36.54
CA ASP A 355 0.30 12.74 36.98
C ASP A 355 1.43 13.27 37.88
N PHE A 356 2.23 14.20 37.35
CA PHE A 356 3.32 14.80 38.10
C PHE A 356 2.86 15.73 39.22
N GLN A 357 1.71 16.39 39.08
CA GLN A 357 1.18 17.29 40.14
C GLN A 357 0.74 16.50 41.37
N ARG A 358 0.25 15.29 41.16
CA ARG A 358 -0.23 14.42 42.25
C ARG A 358 0.72 13.28 42.59
N SER A 359 1.86 13.20 41.86
CA SER A 359 2.90 12.16 42.05
C SER A 359 2.32 10.75 42.05
N LYS A 360 1.40 10.45 41.12
CA LYS A 360 0.73 9.15 41.05
C LYS A 360 0.56 8.64 39.64
N LEU A 361 0.37 7.34 39.51
CA LEU A 361 -0.10 6.75 38.28
C LEU A 361 -1.52 7.26 37.96
N HIS A 362 -1.67 7.93 36.82
CA HIS A 362 -2.95 8.50 36.41
C HIS A 362 -3.82 7.42 35.78
N ASN A 363 -3.32 6.73 34.78
CA ASN A 363 -3.95 5.57 34.15
C ASN A 363 -2.92 4.69 33.45
N TYR A 364 -3.34 3.49 33.11
CA TYR A 364 -2.63 2.62 32.18
C TYR A 364 -3.57 2.19 31.07
N ALA A 365 -3.03 2.11 29.84
CA ALA A 365 -3.80 1.73 28.68
C ALA A 365 -3.15 0.58 27.92
N GLY A 366 -3.98 -0.28 27.36
CA GLY A 366 -3.60 -1.37 26.47
C GLY A 366 -4.52 -1.43 25.26
N LEU A 367 -3.97 -1.71 24.12
CA LEU A 367 -4.67 -1.92 22.86
C LEU A 367 -4.07 -3.12 22.14
N LEU A 368 -4.90 -4.05 21.76
CA LEU A 368 -4.61 -5.10 20.80
C LEU A 368 -5.54 -4.92 19.60
N ASP A 369 -5.02 -4.75 18.40
CA ASP A 369 -5.75 -4.82 17.12
C ASP A 369 -5.06 -5.90 16.27
N PHE A 370 -5.72 -7.02 16.11
CA PHE A 370 -5.25 -8.14 15.30
C PHE A 370 -6.21 -8.37 14.14
N ARG A 371 -5.67 -8.42 12.92
CA ARG A 371 -6.43 -8.64 11.69
C ARG A 371 -5.78 -9.76 10.91
N TYR A 372 -6.60 -10.64 10.38
CA TYR A 372 -6.17 -11.79 9.60
C TYR A 372 -7.02 -11.90 8.35
N TYR A 373 -6.34 -12.03 7.21
CA TYR A 373 -6.98 -12.17 5.91
C TYR A 373 -6.48 -13.45 5.28
N TYR A 374 -7.41 -14.31 4.91
CA TYR A 374 -7.11 -15.58 4.29
C TYR A 374 -7.74 -15.63 2.91
N ARG A 375 -6.91 -15.67 1.89
CA ARG A 375 -7.33 -15.76 0.51
C ARG A 375 -7.61 -17.23 0.16
N ILE A 376 -8.89 -17.61 0.03
CA ILE A 376 -9.30 -18.95 -0.39
C ILE A 376 -8.95 -19.14 -1.87
N ASN A 377 -9.22 -18.14 -2.71
CA ASN A 377 -8.84 -18.08 -4.11
C ASN A 377 -8.78 -16.60 -4.58
N HIS A 378 -8.67 -16.34 -5.88
CA HIS A 378 -8.58 -14.98 -6.42
C HIS A 378 -9.81 -14.10 -6.13
N THR A 379 -10.95 -14.68 -5.79
CA THR A 379 -12.22 -13.97 -5.64
C THR A 379 -12.84 -14.10 -4.24
N PHE A 380 -12.51 -15.17 -3.50
CA PHE A 380 -13.03 -15.44 -2.16
C PHE A 380 -11.95 -15.21 -1.10
N SER A 381 -12.30 -14.54 -0.04
CA SER A 381 -11.43 -14.35 1.13
C SER A 381 -12.21 -14.33 2.44
N ILE A 382 -11.56 -14.76 3.51
CA ILE A 382 -12.04 -14.59 4.87
C ILE A 382 -11.28 -13.42 5.48
N ALA A 383 -11.98 -12.53 6.14
CA ALA A 383 -11.39 -11.45 6.91
C ALA A 383 -11.84 -11.55 8.36
N GLN A 384 -10.90 -11.42 9.28
CA GLN A 384 -11.15 -11.40 10.71
C GLN A 384 -10.45 -10.20 11.32
N ARG A 385 -11.12 -9.50 12.22
CA ARG A 385 -10.54 -8.48 13.10
C ARG A 385 -10.90 -8.79 14.54
N SER A 386 -9.90 -8.76 15.41
CA SER A 386 -10.06 -8.92 16.86
C SER A 386 -9.41 -7.71 17.53
N MET A 387 -10.19 -6.99 18.33
CA MET A 387 -9.68 -5.83 19.07
C MET A 387 -10.01 -5.99 20.56
N VAL A 388 -9.04 -5.60 21.40
CA VAL A 388 -9.20 -5.50 22.84
C VAL A 388 -8.65 -4.17 23.29
N TRP A 389 -9.41 -3.43 24.06
CA TRP A 389 -9.02 -2.17 24.66
C TRP A 389 -9.14 -2.24 26.17
N LEU A 390 -8.17 -1.66 26.82
CA LEU A 390 -8.11 -1.52 28.26
C LEU A 390 -7.62 -0.13 28.60
N ASN A 391 -8.36 0.60 29.44
CA ASN A 391 -7.92 1.85 30.03
C ASN A 391 -8.46 1.92 31.45
N ASP A 392 -7.59 1.89 32.45
CA ASP A 392 -7.98 1.92 33.84
C ASP A 392 -7.10 2.89 34.65
N GLY A 393 -7.69 3.49 35.67
CA GLY A 393 -7.05 4.51 36.50
C GLY A 393 -8.02 5.59 36.97
N SER A 394 -7.40 6.79 37.22
CA SER A 394 -8.16 7.95 37.66
C SER A 394 -8.75 8.76 36.57
N ASP A 395 -9.46 9.39 36.15
CA ASP A 395 -9.88 10.28 35.04
C ASP A 395 -9.56 9.69 33.67
N ILE A 396 -10.12 8.54 33.40
CA ILE A 396 -9.91 7.79 32.14
C ILE A 396 -10.84 8.25 31.04
N ARG A 397 -10.35 8.16 29.79
CA ARG A 397 -11.21 8.22 28.60
C ARG A 397 -11.75 6.84 28.27
N ARG A 398 -13.06 6.75 28.02
CA ARG A 398 -13.72 5.51 27.63
C ARG A 398 -13.54 5.22 26.16
N PHE A 399 -13.57 3.93 25.84
CA PHE A 399 -13.65 3.46 24.47
C PHE A 399 -15.11 3.39 24.06
N TYR A 400 -15.34 3.66 22.78
CA TYR A 400 -16.67 3.64 22.18
C TYR A 400 -16.69 2.64 21.04
N ILE A 401 -17.69 1.79 20.99
CA ILE A 401 -17.93 0.86 19.88
C ILE A 401 -19.37 1.01 19.37
N GLY A 402 -19.61 0.56 18.16
CA GLY A 402 -20.85 0.70 17.41
C GLY A 402 -20.62 1.42 16.09
N GLY A 403 -21.60 1.36 15.20
CA GLY A 403 -21.48 1.86 13.85
C GLY A 403 -20.71 0.91 12.92
N SER A 404 -20.55 1.32 11.69
CA SER A 404 -20.06 0.48 10.58
C SER A 404 -18.60 0.02 10.71
N TRP A 405 -17.77 0.74 11.49
CA TRP A 405 -16.36 0.37 11.77
C TRP A 405 -16.18 -0.47 13.04
N GLY A 406 -17.23 -0.59 13.82
CA GLY A 406 -17.21 -1.31 15.08
C GLY A 406 -18.17 -2.49 15.05
N LEU A 407 -19.19 -2.42 15.90
CA LEU A 407 -20.26 -3.41 15.99
C LEU A 407 -21.43 -2.94 15.13
N ARG A 408 -21.64 -3.57 13.99
CA ARG A 408 -22.70 -3.21 13.04
C ARG A 408 -24.08 -3.45 13.66
N GLY A 409 -25.05 -2.64 13.23
CA GLY A 409 -26.42 -2.67 13.77
C GLY A 409 -26.62 -1.84 15.03
N TYR A 410 -25.55 -1.40 15.67
CA TYR A 410 -25.60 -0.48 16.82
C TYR A 410 -25.26 0.94 16.34
N GLY A 411 -25.83 1.94 16.99
CA GLY A 411 -25.55 3.34 16.69
C GLY A 411 -24.08 3.70 16.89
N LEU A 412 -23.62 4.75 16.21
CA LEU A 412 -22.26 5.24 16.37
C LEU A 412 -22.00 5.61 17.84
N ASN A 413 -20.93 5.08 18.42
CA ASN A 413 -20.53 5.31 19.82
C ASN A 413 -21.59 4.91 20.87
N GLN A 414 -22.53 4.04 20.53
CA GLN A 414 -23.63 3.66 21.41
C GLN A 414 -23.19 2.85 22.63
N ILE A 415 -22.13 2.07 22.49
CA ILE A 415 -21.61 1.17 23.53
C ILE A 415 -20.27 1.72 23.97
N TYR A 416 -20.05 1.89 25.26
CA TYR A 416 -18.85 2.50 25.79
C TYR A 416 -18.40 1.88 27.12
N GLY A 417 -17.12 2.01 27.41
CA GLY A 417 -16.54 1.52 28.67
C GLY A 417 -15.02 1.71 28.76
N ARG A 418 -14.48 1.43 29.92
CA ARG A 418 -13.02 1.41 30.19
C ARG A 418 -12.34 0.23 29.50
N LYS A 419 -13.10 -0.83 29.31
CA LYS A 419 -12.68 -2.06 28.66
C LYS A 419 -13.62 -2.29 27.49
N ALA A 420 -13.08 -2.74 26.38
CA ALA A 420 -13.89 -3.11 25.23
C ALA A 420 -13.24 -4.28 24.48
N MET A 421 -14.07 -5.09 23.87
CA MET A 421 -13.64 -6.13 22.94
C MET A 421 -14.53 -6.13 21.71
N LEU A 422 -13.95 -6.45 20.57
CA LEU A 422 -14.64 -6.50 19.29
C LEU A 422 -14.05 -7.65 18.46
N LEU A 423 -14.92 -8.44 17.85
CA LEU A 423 -14.62 -9.45 16.86
C LEU A 423 -15.49 -9.17 15.63
N ASN A 424 -14.87 -8.99 14.48
CA ASN A 424 -15.57 -8.93 13.20
C ASN A 424 -15.07 -10.07 12.33
N GLN A 425 -15.97 -10.81 11.73
CA GLN A 425 -15.65 -11.87 10.77
C GLN A 425 -16.45 -11.66 9.49
N GLU A 426 -15.81 -11.88 8.35
CA GLU A 426 -16.42 -11.73 7.05
C GLU A 426 -15.97 -12.83 6.10
N LEU A 427 -16.92 -13.44 5.41
CA LEU A 427 -16.66 -14.20 4.20
C LEU A 427 -16.96 -13.29 3.01
N ARG A 428 -15.93 -12.91 2.29
CA ARG A 428 -15.99 -11.99 1.13
C ARG A 428 -15.98 -12.78 -0.16
N PHE A 429 -16.86 -12.38 -1.10
CA PHE A 429 -17.03 -13.09 -2.37
C PHE A 429 -17.43 -12.11 -3.49
N PRO A 430 -17.23 -12.47 -4.77
CA PRO A 430 -17.67 -11.64 -5.88
C PRO A 430 -19.20 -11.70 -5.98
N PHE A 431 -19.86 -10.55 -5.92
CA PHE A 431 -21.31 -10.43 -6.12
C PHE A 431 -21.64 -10.12 -7.57
N ALA A 432 -20.98 -9.12 -8.17
CA ALA A 432 -21.09 -8.81 -9.58
C ALA A 432 -19.70 -8.43 -10.13
N LYS A 433 -19.34 -8.96 -11.31
CA LYS A 433 -18.04 -8.69 -11.94
C LYS A 433 -17.95 -7.28 -12.52
N SER A 434 -19.04 -6.80 -13.07
CA SER A 434 -19.22 -5.43 -13.53
C SER A 434 -20.72 -5.13 -13.59
N LEU A 435 -21.07 -3.88 -13.32
CA LEU A 435 -22.41 -3.37 -13.50
C LEU A 435 -22.33 -2.23 -14.51
N MET A 436 -23.02 -2.38 -15.65
CA MET A 436 -23.16 -1.34 -16.64
C MET A 436 -24.59 -0.80 -16.55
N LEU A 437 -24.73 0.48 -16.27
CA LEU A 437 -26.00 1.18 -16.33
C LEU A 437 -26.04 2.03 -17.59
N ASN A 438 -27.00 1.74 -18.47
CA ASN A 438 -27.26 2.53 -19.66
C ASN A 438 -28.29 3.62 -19.28
N ILE A 439 -27.85 4.86 -19.17
CA ILE A 439 -28.72 6.00 -18.85
C ILE A 439 -28.73 6.92 -20.06
N GLY A 440 -29.80 6.82 -20.88
CA GLY A 440 -29.88 7.56 -22.13
C GLY A 440 -28.82 7.14 -23.15
N THR A 441 -27.97 8.07 -23.57
CA THR A 441 -26.84 7.82 -24.48
C THR A 441 -25.52 7.45 -23.77
N GLU A 442 -25.48 7.51 -22.43
CA GLU A 442 -24.29 7.29 -21.63
C GLU A 442 -24.29 5.91 -21.01
N ASN A 443 -23.12 5.26 -21.06
CA ASN A 443 -22.86 3.98 -20.39
C ASN A 443 -22.02 4.24 -19.15
N ILE A 444 -22.60 4.09 -17.96
CA ILE A 444 -21.90 4.21 -16.70
C ILE A 444 -21.46 2.82 -16.24
N GLY A 445 -20.16 2.57 -16.27
CA GLY A 445 -19.56 1.34 -15.77
C GLY A 445 -19.21 1.46 -14.27
N PHE A 446 -19.67 0.49 -13.49
CA PHE A 446 -19.26 0.34 -12.09
C PHE A 446 -18.19 -0.74 -11.97
N ALA A 447 -17.23 -0.51 -11.12
CA ALA A 447 -16.22 -1.49 -10.73
C ALA A 447 -16.88 -2.74 -10.14
N PRO A 448 -16.15 -3.88 -10.03
CA PRO A 448 -16.69 -5.09 -9.44
C PRO A 448 -17.28 -4.85 -8.05
N ILE A 449 -18.48 -5.40 -7.81
CA ILE A 449 -19.15 -5.35 -6.52
C ILE A 449 -18.82 -6.63 -5.77
N ARG A 450 -18.34 -6.50 -4.52
CA ARG A 450 -18.13 -7.60 -3.60
C ARG A 450 -19.30 -7.74 -2.63
N GLY A 451 -19.70 -8.98 -2.38
CA GLY A 451 -20.57 -9.37 -1.28
C GLY A 451 -19.75 -9.79 -0.05
N ALA A 452 -20.33 -9.67 1.12
CA ALA A 452 -19.81 -10.25 2.33
C ALA A 452 -20.93 -10.79 3.21
N LEU A 453 -20.74 -12.00 3.74
CA LEU A 453 -21.48 -12.46 4.91
C LEU A 453 -20.67 -12.07 6.13
N PHE A 454 -21.30 -11.47 7.12
CA PHE A 454 -20.61 -11.02 8.31
C PHE A 454 -21.22 -11.53 9.60
N LEU A 455 -20.36 -11.65 10.61
CA LEU A 455 -20.69 -11.91 12.00
C LEU A 455 -19.82 -10.99 12.86
N ASP A 456 -20.44 -10.13 13.64
CA ASP A 456 -19.80 -9.26 14.61
C ASP A 456 -20.16 -9.68 16.03
N ALA A 457 -19.20 -9.54 16.94
CA ALA A 457 -19.40 -9.77 18.36
C ALA A 457 -18.57 -8.78 19.17
N GLY A 458 -19.09 -8.23 20.23
CA GLY A 458 -18.33 -7.34 21.07
C GLY A 458 -19.17 -6.73 22.21
N ASN A 459 -18.50 -6.04 23.08
CA ASN A 459 -19.11 -5.17 24.11
C ASN A 459 -18.06 -4.24 24.71
N ALA A 460 -18.52 -3.21 25.42
CA ALA A 460 -17.69 -2.37 26.26
C ALA A 460 -18.32 -2.23 27.64
N TRP A 461 -17.46 -2.10 28.67
CA TRP A 461 -17.92 -2.06 30.07
C TRP A 461 -16.92 -1.34 30.96
N ASP A 462 -17.39 -0.86 32.10
CA ASP A 462 -16.54 -0.25 33.12
C ASP A 462 -16.07 -1.27 34.16
N TYR A 463 -16.96 -1.87 34.93
CA TYR A 463 -16.60 -2.76 36.05
C TYR A 463 -16.99 -4.22 35.80
N SER A 464 -18.25 -4.50 35.58
CA SER A 464 -18.76 -5.86 35.34
C SER A 464 -19.05 -6.07 33.86
N TYR A 465 -18.68 -7.24 33.36
CA TYR A 465 -18.95 -7.61 31.98
C TYR A 465 -20.46 -7.88 31.79
N PRO A 466 -21.15 -7.12 30.90
CA PRO A 466 -22.59 -7.20 30.74
C PRO A 466 -23.08 -8.30 29.79
N GLY A 467 -22.18 -9.12 29.27
CA GLY A 467 -22.50 -10.12 28.27
C GLY A 467 -22.09 -9.68 26.86
N LEU A 468 -22.23 -10.61 25.90
CA LEU A 468 -21.85 -10.38 24.51
C LEU A 468 -23.04 -9.76 23.76
N ARG A 469 -22.72 -8.81 22.88
CA ARG A 469 -23.64 -8.27 21.87
C ARG A 469 -23.08 -8.59 20.50
N GLY A 470 -23.93 -8.74 19.51
CA GLY A 470 -23.48 -9.05 18.17
C GLY A 470 -24.48 -8.67 17.09
N SER A 471 -24.07 -8.91 15.87
CA SER A 471 -24.90 -8.80 14.70
C SER A 471 -24.39 -9.72 13.60
N PHE A 472 -25.27 -10.12 12.72
CA PHE A 472 -24.92 -10.89 11.53
C PHE A 472 -25.76 -10.45 10.35
N GLY A 473 -25.25 -10.66 9.16
CA GLY A 473 -25.96 -10.23 7.96
C GLY A 473 -25.14 -10.34 6.69
N PHE A 474 -25.58 -9.55 5.73
CA PHE A 474 -25.02 -9.46 4.40
C PHE A 474 -24.63 -8.01 4.07
N GLY A 475 -23.49 -7.82 3.43
CA GLY A 475 -23.01 -6.53 2.99
C GLY A 475 -22.63 -6.51 1.51
N LEU A 476 -22.82 -5.38 0.86
CA LEU A 476 -22.32 -5.09 -0.49
C LEU A 476 -21.29 -3.98 -0.43
N ARG A 477 -20.24 -4.12 -1.24
CA ARG A 477 -19.14 -3.17 -1.33
C ARG A 477 -18.78 -2.93 -2.78
N GLY A 478 -18.64 -1.67 -3.14
CA GLY A 478 -18.25 -1.26 -4.49
C GLY A 478 -17.39 -0.02 -4.49
N LEU A 479 -16.52 0.10 -5.48
CA LEU A 479 -15.74 1.30 -5.72
C LEU A 479 -16.58 2.29 -6.51
N PHE A 480 -16.74 3.50 -5.99
CA PHE A 480 -17.48 4.59 -6.60
C PHE A 480 -16.53 5.73 -6.97
N MET A 481 -16.77 6.37 -8.13
CA MET A 481 -15.98 7.50 -8.64
C MET A 481 -14.44 7.29 -8.59
N GLY A 482 -14.00 6.05 -8.81
CA GLY A 482 -12.58 5.71 -8.93
C GLY A 482 -11.76 5.71 -7.62
N GLY A 483 -12.35 6.00 -6.46
CA GLY A 483 -11.56 6.07 -5.21
C GLY A 483 -12.34 5.87 -3.91
N ILE A 484 -13.65 5.98 -3.92
CA ILE A 484 -14.46 5.88 -2.70
C ILE A 484 -15.11 4.50 -2.62
N VAL A 485 -14.86 3.76 -1.55
CA VAL A 485 -15.56 2.50 -1.28
C VAL A 485 -16.89 2.81 -0.63
N LEU A 486 -17.98 2.40 -1.28
CA LEU A 486 -19.33 2.42 -0.73
C LEU A 486 -19.65 1.04 -0.15
N ARG A 487 -20.23 1.04 1.05
CA ARG A 487 -20.65 -0.16 1.74
C ARG A 487 -22.09 -0.03 2.24
N ILE A 488 -22.89 -1.05 1.99
CA ILE A 488 -24.25 -1.20 2.52
C ILE A 488 -24.30 -2.53 3.25
N ASP A 489 -24.60 -2.51 4.54
CA ASP A 489 -24.76 -3.71 5.35
C ASP A 489 -26.22 -3.81 5.81
N ILE A 490 -26.80 -5.00 5.68
CA ILE A 490 -28.16 -5.35 6.13
C ILE A 490 -28.05 -6.56 7.04
N GLY A 491 -28.66 -6.52 8.21
CA GLY A 491 -28.53 -7.60 9.18
C GLY A 491 -29.49 -7.52 10.35
N LYS A 492 -29.29 -8.39 11.29
CA LYS A 492 -30.00 -8.45 12.56
C LYS A 492 -29.03 -8.38 13.74
N GLN A 493 -29.47 -7.77 14.82
CA GLN A 493 -28.76 -7.78 16.09
C GLN A 493 -29.02 -9.09 16.85
N THR A 494 -28.08 -9.47 17.72
CA THR A 494 -28.20 -10.62 18.61
C THR A 494 -27.42 -10.39 19.90
N ASP A 495 -27.87 -11.01 20.97
CA ASP A 495 -27.12 -11.21 22.20
C ASP A 495 -26.61 -12.65 22.34
N PHE A 496 -26.61 -13.40 21.23
CA PHE A 496 -26.26 -14.82 21.14
C PHE A 496 -27.20 -15.78 21.91
N ARG A 497 -28.31 -15.24 22.45
CA ARG A 497 -29.41 -16.03 23.03
C ARG A 497 -30.70 -15.79 22.25
N SER A 498 -30.88 -14.57 21.80
CA SER A 498 -32.03 -14.14 21.00
C SER A 498 -31.58 -13.34 19.78
N ILE A 499 -32.42 -13.23 18.78
CA ILE A 499 -32.21 -12.47 17.56
C ILE A 499 -33.29 -11.37 17.52
N SER A 500 -32.90 -10.15 17.16
CA SER A 500 -33.83 -9.03 17.01
C SER A 500 -34.92 -9.34 15.96
N GLU A 501 -36.12 -8.87 16.19
CA GLU A 501 -37.19 -8.96 15.18
C GLU A 501 -36.88 -8.05 13.99
N ASP A 502 -36.37 -6.85 14.25
CA ASP A 502 -36.10 -5.83 13.25
C ASP A 502 -34.78 -6.06 12.50
N TRP A 503 -34.80 -5.72 11.23
CA TRP A 503 -33.62 -5.61 10.41
C TRP A 503 -33.02 -4.21 10.53
N PHE A 504 -31.70 -4.13 10.55
CA PHE A 504 -31.01 -2.86 10.38
C PHE A 504 -30.40 -2.75 8.97
N THR A 505 -30.28 -1.52 8.51
CA THR A 505 -29.52 -1.17 7.29
C THR A 505 -28.55 -0.08 7.67
N GLN A 506 -27.27 -0.27 7.34
CA GLN A 506 -26.24 0.73 7.55
C GLN A 506 -25.54 1.03 6.22
N PHE A 507 -25.38 2.32 5.96
CA PHE A 507 -24.63 2.82 4.81
C PHE A 507 -23.33 3.46 5.28
N PHE A 508 -22.25 3.22 4.55
CA PHE A 508 -20.94 3.71 4.95
C PHE A 508 -20.06 4.02 3.75
N PHE A 509 -19.25 5.06 3.90
CA PHE A 509 -18.18 5.44 2.98
C PHE A 509 -16.84 5.11 3.64
N GLY A 510 -15.99 4.33 2.98
CA GLY A 510 -14.66 4.04 3.46
C GLY A 510 -14.23 2.61 3.24
N TRP A 511 -12.98 2.35 3.62
CA TRP A 511 -12.34 1.04 3.46
C TRP A 511 -12.87 0.04 4.49
N ASP A 512 -12.77 -1.23 4.13
CA ASP A 512 -12.95 -2.33 5.07
C ASP A 512 -11.76 -2.42 6.05
N PHE A 513 -11.97 -3.14 7.16
CA PHE A 513 -10.90 -3.47 8.09
C PHE A 513 -10.00 -4.54 7.50
#